data_178444c323a2ca3e68f73dc5cbf1f7f9
#
_entry.id   178444c323a2ca3e68f73dc5cbf1f7f9
#
_cell.length_a   1.000
_cell.length_b   1.000
_cell.length_c   1.000
_cell.angle_alpha   90.00
_cell.angle_beta   90.00
_cell.angle_gamma   90.00
#
_symmetry.space_group_name_H-M   'P 1'
#
loop_
_entity.id
_entity.type
_entity.pdbx_description
1 polymer ?
#
loop_
_entity_poly.entity_id
_entity_poly.type
_entity_poly.pdbx_seq_one_letter_code
_entity_poly.pdbx_strand_id
1 'polypeptide(L)'
;VGLSGVQPKVSAAMWSVPARTSAGAAILKLNPDRYPRLVDNEHFFMRMAAACGLRAAKTELLEDNSGTRALLVSRFDRDDGRRIAQEDACQVARLYPASKYRLKIEDAITTLADACARGGGSRTVASLELLKTVVFSWLIGNGDLHAKNLSIYKPGGIWQPTPAYDLLTTQPYTGWQDPMALDLYGRANRLDRAHFLAAAQRLGVRERAAAAMIGALCDAAQPWLERCTEIGFDDRKTRLLTALLRTRWDSLAA
;
A
#
# COMPACT_ATOMS: atom_id res chain seq x y z
N VAL A 1 -14.47 -13.40 -27.16
CA VAL A 1 -15.08 -12.84 -25.95
C VAL A 1 -14.01 -11.96 -25.34
N GLY A 2 -14.09 -10.64 -25.59
CA GLY A 2 -13.16 -9.67 -25.05
C GLY A 2 -13.32 -9.61 -23.52
N LEU A 3 -12.24 -9.85 -22.79
CA LEU A 3 -12.15 -9.54 -21.37
C LEU A 3 -12.23 -8.01 -21.24
N SER A 4 -13.38 -7.51 -20.80
CA SER A 4 -13.60 -6.10 -20.53
C SER A 4 -12.59 -5.62 -19.49
N GLY A 5 -11.77 -4.62 -19.89
CA GLY A 5 -11.20 -3.68 -18.95
C GLY A 5 -10.04 -4.13 -18.09
N VAL A 6 -8.98 -4.74 -18.66
CA VAL A 6 -7.66 -4.63 -18.02
C VAL A 6 -7.12 -3.23 -18.36
N GLN A 7 -7.49 -2.23 -17.57
CA GLN A 7 -6.78 -0.95 -17.62
C GLN A 7 -5.31 -1.20 -17.25
N PRO A 8 -4.34 -0.64 -17.99
CA PRO A 8 -2.94 -0.72 -17.59
C PRO A 8 -2.82 -0.11 -16.18
N LYS A 9 -2.41 -0.92 -15.21
CA LYS A 9 -2.32 -0.49 -13.82
C LYS A 9 -1.19 0.52 -13.67
N VAL A 10 -1.49 1.60 -12.94
CA VAL A 10 -0.65 2.80 -12.87
C VAL A 10 0.73 2.49 -12.30
N SER A 11 0.82 1.75 -11.20
CA SER A 11 2.10 1.46 -10.55
C SER A 11 3.00 0.53 -11.37
N ALA A 12 2.41 -0.38 -12.15
CA ALA A 12 3.14 -1.27 -13.02
C ALA A 12 3.80 -0.57 -14.24
N ALA A 13 3.42 0.69 -14.49
CA ALA A 13 4.01 1.49 -15.57
C ALA A 13 5.32 2.18 -15.16
N MET A 14 5.67 2.25 -13.86
CA MET A 14 6.94 2.82 -13.42
C MET A 14 8.13 1.95 -13.83
N TRP A 15 9.14 2.61 -14.39
CA TRP A 15 10.43 1.96 -14.64
C TRP A 15 11.13 1.75 -13.30
N SER A 16 11.46 0.50 -12.99
CA SER A 16 12.09 0.14 -11.72
C SER A 16 13.38 -0.62 -11.98
N VAL A 17 14.49 -0.09 -11.51
CA VAL A 17 15.82 -0.70 -11.68
C VAL A 17 16.48 -0.92 -10.31
N PRO A 18 17.22 -2.02 -10.12
CA PRO A 18 18.04 -2.20 -8.93
C PRO A 18 19.09 -1.10 -8.83
N ALA A 19 19.24 -0.54 -7.63
CA ALA A 19 20.23 0.47 -7.31
C ALA A 19 21.02 0.09 -6.06
N ARG A 20 22.18 0.69 -5.88
CA ARG A 20 22.99 0.55 -4.68
C ARG A 20 23.45 1.94 -4.24
N THR A 21 23.31 2.23 -2.95
CA THR A 21 23.75 3.49 -2.33
C THR A 21 24.71 3.19 -1.20
N SER A 22 25.30 4.22 -0.60
CA SER A 22 26.09 4.11 0.64
C SER A 22 25.27 3.53 1.80
N ALA A 23 23.93 3.73 1.79
CA ALA A 23 23.02 3.21 2.81
C ALA A 23 22.55 1.76 2.52
N GLY A 24 22.93 1.16 1.38
CA GLY A 24 22.60 -0.22 1.04
C GLY A 24 21.89 -0.39 -0.31
N ALA A 25 21.22 -1.53 -0.47
CA ALA A 25 20.48 -1.87 -1.67
C ALA A 25 19.16 -1.07 -1.75
N ALA A 26 18.83 -0.62 -2.94
CA ALA A 26 17.64 0.17 -3.23
C ALA A 26 17.00 -0.23 -4.56
N ILE A 27 15.83 0.32 -4.82
CA ILE A 27 15.15 0.31 -6.12
C ILE A 27 15.00 1.76 -6.55
N LEU A 28 15.47 2.08 -7.75
CA LEU A 28 15.24 3.39 -8.37
C LEU A 28 14.02 3.28 -9.28
N LYS A 29 13.05 4.17 -9.07
CA LYS A 29 11.82 4.25 -9.86
C LYS A 29 11.78 5.57 -10.62
N LEU A 30 11.34 5.53 -11.88
CA LEU A 30 11.21 6.70 -12.76
C LEU A 30 9.77 6.88 -13.20
N ASN A 31 9.37 8.13 -13.41
CA ASN A 31 8.06 8.45 -13.97
C ASN A 31 7.95 7.91 -15.40
N PRO A 32 6.86 7.21 -15.74
CA PRO A 32 6.51 7.00 -17.12
C PRO A 32 5.88 8.27 -17.71
N ASP A 33 6.11 8.55 -18.98
CA ASP A 33 5.56 9.74 -19.66
C ASP A 33 4.03 9.87 -19.50
N ARG A 34 3.34 8.73 -19.53
CA ARG A 34 1.88 8.65 -19.41
C ARG A 34 1.34 9.07 -18.04
N TYR A 35 2.12 8.93 -16.99
CA TYR A 35 1.69 9.16 -15.59
C TYR A 35 2.66 10.12 -14.90
N PRO A 36 2.56 11.42 -15.17
CA PRO A 36 3.45 12.41 -14.54
C PRO A 36 3.24 12.47 -13.03
N ARG A 37 4.29 12.80 -12.29
CA ARG A 37 4.29 12.91 -10.83
C ARG A 37 4.00 11.60 -10.08
N LEU A 38 4.20 10.45 -10.71
CA LEU A 38 3.92 9.17 -10.07
C LEU A 38 4.91 8.86 -8.94
N VAL A 39 6.18 9.21 -9.12
CA VAL A 39 7.22 9.06 -8.07
C VAL A 39 7.00 10.03 -6.90
N ASP A 40 6.56 11.27 -7.17
CA ASP A 40 6.19 12.26 -6.16
C ASP A 40 4.99 11.77 -5.33
N ASN A 41 3.99 11.23 -6.01
CA ASN A 41 2.79 10.65 -5.43
C ASN A 41 3.14 9.48 -4.49
N GLU A 42 3.93 8.51 -4.95
CA GLU A 42 4.37 7.39 -4.10
C GLU A 42 5.18 7.90 -2.91
N HIS A 43 6.14 8.80 -3.11
CA HIS A 43 6.92 9.37 -2.01
C HIS A 43 6.05 10.04 -0.95
N PHE A 44 5.09 10.86 -1.37
CA PHE A 44 4.17 11.55 -0.47
C PHE A 44 3.38 10.56 0.40
N PHE A 45 2.75 9.56 -0.22
CA PHE A 45 1.94 8.59 0.52
C PHE A 45 2.76 7.59 1.33
N MET A 46 3.98 7.28 0.93
CA MET A 46 4.90 6.48 1.75
C MET A 46 5.31 7.23 3.02
N ARG A 47 5.54 8.54 2.94
CA ARG A 47 5.80 9.40 4.13
C ARG A 47 4.56 9.50 5.01
N MET A 48 3.39 9.72 4.43
CA MET A 48 2.12 9.72 5.15
C MET A 48 1.87 8.39 5.85
N ALA A 49 2.12 7.25 5.20
CA ALA A 49 1.99 5.92 5.79
C ALA A 49 2.88 5.76 7.03
N ALA A 50 4.14 6.18 6.95
CA ALA A 50 5.05 6.15 8.09
C ALA A 50 4.55 7.04 9.25
N ALA A 51 4.05 8.25 8.95
CA ALA A 51 3.45 9.15 9.94
C ALA A 51 2.18 8.54 10.59
N CYS A 52 1.37 7.79 9.82
CA CYS A 52 0.22 7.05 10.31
C CYS A 52 0.60 5.74 11.06
N GLY A 53 1.89 5.55 11.35
CA GLY A 53 2.39 4.43 12.13
C GLY A 53 2.39 3.09 11.40
N LEU A 54 2.34 3.08 10.05
CA LEU A 54 2.69 1.89 9.28
C LEU A 54 4.21 1.73 9.28
N ARG A 55 4.68 0.50 9.39
CA ARG A 55 6.06 0.20 8.98
C ARG A 55 6.10 0.34 7.46
N ALA A 56 6.74 1.37 6.95
CA ALA A 56 6.83 1.66 5.52
C ALA A 56 8.28 1.59 5.04
N ALA A 57 8.50 1.15 3.81
CA ALA A 57 9.81 1.22 3.17
C ALA A 57 10.26 2.68 3.08
N LYS A 58 11.53 2.95 3.39
CA LYS A 58 12.07 4.31 3.30
C LYS A 58 12.18 4.74 1.85
N THR A 59 11.78 5.96 1.57
CA THR A 59 11.81 6.55 0.23
C THR A 59 12.50 7.90 0.25
N GLU A 60 13.18 8.24 -0.85
CA GLU A 60 13.85 9.51 -1.07
C GLU A 60 13.61 9.95 -2.52
N LEU A 61 13.28 11.23 -2.72
CA LEU A 61 13.20 11.82 -4.05
C LEU A 61 14.59 12.32 -4.44
N LEU A 62 15.03 11.88 -5.59
CA LEU A 62 16.23 12.37 -6.26
C LEU A 62 15.81 13.26 -7.43
N GLU A 63 16.62 14.28 -7.72
CA GLU A 63 16.43 15.16 -8.87
C GLU A 63 17.77 15.31 -9.60
N ASP A 64 17.77 15.11 -10.89
CA ASP A 64 18.95 15.30 -11.71
C ASP A 64 19.12 16.76 -12.14
N ASN A 65 20.21 17.07 -12.82
CA ASN A 65 20.52 18.43 -13.30
C ASN A 65 19.51 18.97 -14.32
N SER A 66 18.65 18.13 -14.90
CA SER A 66 17.57 18.54 -15.82
C SER A 66 16.24 18.78 -15.10
N GLY A 67 16.17 18.56 -13.79
CA GLY A 67 14.93 18.62 -13.01
C GLY A 67 14.09 17.33 -13.10
N THR A 68 14.63 16.27 -13.67
CA THR A 68 13.93 14.96 -13.74
C THR A 68 13.98 14.29 -12.37
N ARG A 69 12.81 13.93 -11.86
CA ARG A 69 12.67 13.27 -10.55
C ARG A 69 12.64 11.76 -10.64
N ALA A 70 13.29 11.13 -9.69
CA ALA A 70 13.30 9.70 -9.45
C ALA A 70 12.98 9.40 -8.00
N LEU A 71 12.41 8.22 -7.72
CA LEU A 71 12.18 7.73 -6.36
C LEU A 71 13.16 6.63 -6.04
N LEU A 72 13.94 6.82 -5.00
CA LEU A 72 14.79 5.79 -4.42
C LEU A 72 14.04 5.11 -3.27
N VAL A 73 13.82 3.82 -3.36
CA VAL A 73 13.16 3.00 -2.33
C VAL A 73 14.18 2.07 -1.71
N SER A 74 14.44 2.22 -0.40
CA SER A 74 15.34 1.34 0.34
C SER A 74 14.78 -0.08 0.42
N ARG A 75 15.61 -1.07 0.13
CA ARG A 75 15.22 -2.48 0.19
C ARG A 75 15.28 -3.00 1.62
N PHE A 76 14.14 -3.38 2.17
CA PHE A 76 14.01 -4.00 3.49
C PHE A 76 14.32 -5.51 3.48
N ASP A 77 14.35 -6.12 2.30
CA ASP A 77 14.65 -7.54 2.09
C ASP A 77 16.16 -7.80 1.87
N ARG A 78 16.99 -6.86 2.33
CA ARG A 78 18.46 -6.94 2.30
C ARG A 78 19.02 -6.50 3.66
N ASP A 79 19.96 -7.29 4.16
CA ASP A 79 20.70 -7.03 5.40
C ASP A 79 22.17 -7.35 5.14
N ASP A 80 23.02 -6.34 5.18
CA ASP A 80 24.47 -6.45 4.86
C ASP A 80 24.78 -7.27 3.59
N GLY A 81 24.00 -7.05 2.54
CA GLY A 81 24.14 -7.76 1.27
C GLY A 81 23.49 -9.16 1.25
N ARG A 82 23.01 -9.67 2.38
CA ARG A 82 22.27 -10.94 2.46
C ARG A 82 20.81 -10.72 2.07
N ARG A 83 20.23 -11.71 1.41
CA ARG A 83 18.81 -11.72 1.09
C ARG A 83 18.00 -12.21 2.29
N ILE A 84 16.98 -11.45 2.69
CA ILE A 84 15.97 -11.91 3.62
C ILE A 84 14.87 -12.59 2.81
N ALA A 85 14.45 -13.79 3.22
CA ALA A 85 13.36 -14.50 2.57
C ALA A 85 12.08 -13.66 2.62
N GLN A 86 11.41 -13.52 1.49
CA GLN A 86 10.17 -12.76 1.33
C GLN A 86 9.22 -13.53 0.41
N GLU A 87 7.93 -13.53 0.74
CA GLU A 87 6.86 -14.13 -0.05
C GLU A 87 5.66 -13.17 -0.12
N ASP A 88 5.12 -12.96 -1.31
CA ASP A 88 3.87 -12.22 -1.49
C ASP A 88 2.64 -13.15 -1.34
N ALA A 89 1.43 -12.56 -1.26
CA ALA A 89 0.22 -13.35 -1.06
C ALA A 89 -0.06 -14.30 -2.23
N CYS A 90 0.34 -13.97 -3.48
CA CYS A 90 0.24 -14.90 -4.59
C CYS A 90 1.14 -16.12 -4.39
N GLN A 91 2.39 -15.92 -3.94
CA GLN A 91 3.35 -16.99 -3.71
C GLN A 91 2.87 -17.91 -2.57
N VAL A 92 2.45 -17.34 -1.44
CA VAL A 92 1.95 -18.13 -0.28
C VAL A 92 0.66 -18.86 -0.64
N ALA A 93 -0.24 -18.25 -1.44
CA ALA A 93 -1.46 -18.87 -1.94
C ALA A 93 -1.23 -19.83 -3.13
N ARG A 94 0.03 -20.02 -3.58
CA ARG A 94 0.39 -20.84 -4.75
C ARG A 94 -0.32 -20.44 -6.04
N LEU A 95 -0.50 -19.14 -6.24
CA LEU A 95 -1.11 -18.56 -7.43
C LEU A 95 -0.03 -18.05 -8.39
N TYR A 96 -0.32 -18.13 -9.68
CA TYR A 96 0.53 -17.50 -10.69
C TYR A 96 0.52 -15.98 -10.56
N PRO A 97 1.62 -15.26 -10.84
CA PRO A 97 1.69 -13.80 -10.76
C PRO A 97 0.59 -13.08 -11.55
N ALA A 98 0.15 -13.64 -12.67
CA ALA A 98 -0.96 -13.11 -13.48
C ALA A 98 -2.31 -13.11 -12.73
N SER A 99 -2.45 -13.92 -11.67
CA SER A 99 -3.66 -14.02 -10.84
C SER A 99 -3.69 -13.01 -9.69
N LYS A 100 -2.78 -12.05 -9.64
CA LYS A 100 -2.63 -11.09 -8.54
C LYS A 100 -3.88 -10.25 -8.22
N TYR A 101 -4.84 -10.18 -9.13
CA TYR A 101 -6.13 -9.49 -8.97
C TYR A 101 -7.31 -10.44 -8.69
N ARG A 102 -7.07 -11.73 -8.52
CA ARG A 102 -8.12 -12.72 -8.28
C ARG A 102 -8.32 -13.10 -6.83
N LEU A 103 -7.32 -12.80 -6.00
CA LEU A 103 -7.41 -13.06 -4.56
C LEU A 103 -8.22 -11.95 -3.90
N LYS A 104 -9.06 -12.31 -2.91
CA LYS A 104 -9.74 -11.34 -2.07
C LYS A 104 -8.82 -10.85 -0.96
N ILE A 105 -9.09 -9.66 -0.40
CA ILE A 105 -8.28 -9.09 0.68
C ILE A 105 -8.26 -9.99 1.91
N GLU A 106 -9.43 -10.50 2.31
CA GLU A 106 -9.53 -11.39 3.46
C GLU A 106 -8.75 -12.69 3.29
N ASP A 107 -8.75 -13.25 2.07
CA ASP A 107 -7.99 -14.46 1.75
C ASP A 107 -6.48 -14.18 1.75
N ALA A 108 -6.06 -13.03 1.21
CA ALA A 108 -4.67 -12.61 1.23
C ALA A 108 -4.16 -12.42 2.68
N ILE A 109 -4.91 -11.70 3.52
CA ILE A 109 -4.56 -11.48 4.92
C ILE A 109 -4.51 -12.79 5.69
N THR A 110 -5.55 -13.64 5.55
CA THR A 110 -5.62 -14.94 6.23
C THR A 110 -4.43 -15.82 5.85
N THR A 111 -4.17 -15.95 4.55
CA THR A 111 -3.08 -16.79 4.03
C THR A 111 -1.72 -16.35 4.55
N LEU A 112 -1.44 -15.03 4.54
CA LEU A 112 -0.19 -14.48 5.04
C LEU A 112 -0.07 -14.57 6.56
N ALA A 113 -1.14 -14.27 7.30
CA ALA A 113 -1.15 -14.35 8.76
C ALA A 113 -0.96 -15.78 9.27
N ASP A 114 -1.57 -16.77 8.60
CA ASP A 114 -1.38 -18.19 8.90
C ASP A 114 0.06 -18.65 8.58
N ALA A 115 0.66 -18.13 7.51
CA ALA A 115 2.06 -18.40 7.20
C ALA A 115 3.00 -17.78 8.25
N CYS A 116 2.72 -16.56 8.74
CA CYS A 116 3.45 -15.97 9.86
C CYS A 116 3.37 -16.85 11.11
N ALA A 117 2.18 -17.32 11.48
CA ALA A 117 1.98 -18.17 12.64
C ALA A 117 2.74 -19.50 12.54
N ARG A 118 2.69 -20.17 11.39
CA ARG A 118 3.48 -21.40 11.13
C ARG A 118 4.98 -21.16 11.21
N GLY A 119 5.43 -19.95 10.92
CA GLY A 119 6.84 -19.55 10.93
C GLY A 119 7.30 -18.87 12.23
N GLY A 120 6.58 -19.06 13.35
CA GLY A 120 6.96 -18.57 14.67
C GLY A 120 6.48 -17.15 15.00
N GLY A 121 5.75 -16.50 14.09
CA GLY A 121 5.16 -15.18 14.32
C GLY A 121 3.76 -15.23 14.94
N SER A 122 3.13 -14.07 15.08
CA SER A 122 1.77 -13.93 15.61
C SER A 122 0.75 -13.72 14.50
N ARG A 123 -0.22 -14.64 14.39
CA ARG A 123 -1.33 -14.52 13.44
C ARG A 123 -2.12 -13.22 13.63
N THR A 124 -2.48 -12.91 14.88
CA THR A 124 -3.30 -11.72 15.21
C THR A 124 -2.56 -10.42 14.89
N VAL A 125 -1.27 -10.34 15.22
CA VAL A 125 -0.44 -9.16 14.91
C VAL A 125 -0.32 -9.01 13.39
N ALA A 126 -0.03 -10.10 12.68
CA ALA A 126 0.07 -10.07 11.22
C ALA A 126 -1.25 -9.65 10.56
N SER A 127 -2.40 -10.18 11.02
CA SER A 127 -3.72 -9.78 10.54
C SER A 127 -3.98 -8.29 10.75
N LEU A 128 -3.65 -7.75 11.93
CA LEU A 128 -3.86 -6.32 12.25
C LEU A 128 -2.96 -5.41 11.41
N GLU A 129 -1.68 -5.75 11.23
CA GLU A 129 -0.74 -4.95 10.42
C GLU A 129 -1.13 -4.95 8.93
N LEU A 130 -1.49 -6.12 8.38
CA LEU A 130 -1.96 -6.21 6.99
C LEU A 130 -3.27 -5.45 6.79
N LEU A 131 -4.22 -5.59 7.74
CA LEU A 131 -5.47 -4.83 7.70
C LEU A 131 -5.22 -3.32 7.77
N LYS A 132 -4.26 -2.86 8.59
CA LYS A 132 -3.87 -1.44 8.66
C LYS A 132 -3.38 -0.94 7.29
N THR A 133 -2.60 -1.72 6.56
CA THR A 133 -2.16 -1.40 5.20
C THR A 133 -3.35 -1.28 4.24
N VAL A 134 -4.36 -2.14 4.38
CA VAL A 134 -5.60 -2.09 3.57
C VAL A 134 -6.41 -0.84 3.89
N VAL A 135 -6.63 -0.52 5.19
CA VAL A 135 -7.34 0.70 5.62
C VAL A 135 -6.64 1.94 5.08
N PHE A 136 -5.32 2.02 5.22
CA PHE A 136 -4.54 3.14 4.68
C PHE A 136 -4.66 3.23 3.15
N SER A 137 -4.55 2.11 2.44
CA SER A 137 -4.71 2.07 0.97
C SER A 137 -6.11 2.51 0.53
N TRP A 138 -7.16 2.15 1.29
CA TRP A 138 -8.50 2.69 1.10
C TRP A 138 -8.52 4.21 1.26
N LEU A 139 -7.99 4.72 2.37
CA LEU A 139 -7.96 6.16 2.66
C LEU A 139 -7.34 6.96 1.51
N ILE A 140 -6.19 6.53 1.01
CA ILE A 140 -5.45 7.26 -0.02
C ILE A 140 -5.96 7.05 -1.46
N GLY A 141 -6.94 6.17 -1.67
CA GLY A 141 -7.44 5.87 -3.02
C GLY A 141 -6.47 5.03 -3.86
N ASN A 142 -5.78 4.09 -3.23
CA ASN A 142 -4.92 3.15 -3.93
C ASN A 142 -5.76 2.06 -4.62
N GLY A 143 -6.03 2.21 -5.90
CA GLY A 143 -6.72 1.22 -6.73
C GLY A 143 -5.79 0.11 -7.26
N ASP A 144 -4.53 0.05 -6.82
CA ASP A 144 -3.58 -0.98 -7.26
C ASP A 144 -3.01 -1.83 -6.11
N LEU A 145 -3.64 -1.82 -4.94
CA LEU A 145 -3.29 -2.74 -3.86
C LEU A 145 -3.72 -4.17 -4.23
N HIS A 146 -2.87 -4.89 -4.92
CA HIS A 146 -3.10 -6.28 -5.31
C HIS A 146 -2.34 -7.27 -4.43
N ALA A 147 -2.58 -8.59 -4.63
CA ALA A 147 -2.02 -9.65 -3.79
C ALA A 147 -0.48 -9.66 -3.72
N LYS A 148 0.23 -9.09 -4.70
CA LYS A 148 1.70 -8.98 -4.66
C LYS A 148 2.21 -7.78 -3.86
N ASN A 149 1.34 -6.83 -3.47
CA ASN A 149 1.69 -5.71 -2.60
C ASN A 149 1.50 -6.02 -1.10
N LEU A 150 0.91 -7.18 -0.80
CA LEU A 150 0.82 -7.73 0.55
C LEU A 150 1.81 -8.88 0.68
N SER A 151 2.77 -8.77 1.58
CA SER A 151 3.89 -9.71 1.70
C SER A 151 4.29 -9.96 3.14
N ILE A 152 4.98 -11.07 3.34
CA ILE A 152 5.67 -11.43 4.58
C ILE A 152 7.15 -11.63 4.31
N TYR A 153 7.99 -11.44 5.32
CA TYR A 153 9.43 -11.68 5.24
C TYR A 153 9.94 -12.26 6.55
N LYS A 154 11.19 -12.76 6.56
CA LYS A 154 11.74 -13.54 7.67
C LYS A 154 13.01 -12.90 8.27
N PRO A 155 12.96 -11.64 8.78
CA PRO A 155 14.10 -11.06 9.46
C PRO A 155 14.31 -11.77 10.80
N GLY A 156 15.57 -12.07 11.12
CA GLY A 156 15.88 -12.75 12.40
C GLY A 156 15.24 -14.13 12.58
N GLY A 157 14.79 -14.78 11.49
CA GLY A 157 14.28 -16.15 11.55
C GLY A 157 12.77 -16.29 11.80
N ILE A 158 12.03 -15.19 12.01
CA ILE A 158 10.58 -15.20 12.30
C ILE A 158 9.83 -14.56 11.14
N TRP A 159 8.78 -15.21 10.65
CA TRP A 159 7.91 -14.66 9.61
C TRP A 159 6.99 -13.58 10.17
N GLN A 160 6.96 -12.44 9.51
CA GLN A 160 6.11 -11.29 9.85
C GLN A 160 5.74 -10.50 8.59
N PRO A 161 4.70 -9.64 8.61
CA PRO A 161 4.43 -8.74 7.48
C PRO A 161 5.64 -7.89 7.13
N THR A 162 5.85 -7.63 5.86
CA THR A 162 6.89 -6.69 5.40
C THR A 162 6.55 -5.26 5.82
N PRO A 163 7.51 -4.33 5.84
CA PRO A 163 7.18 -2.93 5.68
C PRO A 163 6.28 -2.73 4.45
N ALA A 164 5.29 -1.84 4.53
CA ALA A 164 4.43 -1.50 3.41
C ALA A 164 5.23 -0.81 2.30
N TYR A 165 4.89 -1.06 1.06
CA TYR A 165 5.54 -0.53 -0.13
C TYR A 165 4.53 -0.31 -1.26
N ASP A 166 4.91 0.44 -2.29
CA ASP A 166 4.04 0.76 -3.44
C ASP A 166 2.71 1.43 -3.02
N LEU A 167 2.77 2.31 -2.01
CA LEU A 167 1.60 3.05 -1.55
C LEU A 167 1.51 4.37 -2.29
N LEU A 168 0.52 4.48 -3.17
CA LEU A 168 0.23 5.67 -3.96
C LEU A 168 -1.27 5.77 -4.26
N THR A 169 -1.77 6.94 -4.63
CA THR A 169 -3.12 7.06 -5.14
C THR A 169 -3.15 6.84 -6.65
N THR A 170 -4.12 6.06 -7.14
CA THR A 170 -4.33 5.86 -8.57
C THR A 170 -5.37 6.83 -9.16
N GLN A 171 -6.13 7.49 -8.30
CA GLN A 171 -7.30 8.30 -8.65
C GLN A 171 -7.03 9.41 -9.68
N PRO A 172 -5.93 10.20 -9.59
CA PRO A 172 -5.64 11.25 -10.58
C PRO A 172 -5.37 10.75 -12.00
N TYR A 173 -5.16 9.44 -12.15
CA TYR A 173 -4.82 8.80 -13.43
C TYR A 173 -5.95 7.95 -14.01
N THR A 174 -6.98 7.62 -13.19
CA THR A 174 -8.05 6.67 -13.54
C THR A 174 -9.44 7.31 -13.56
N GLY A 175 -9.52 8.65 -13.49
CA GLY A 175 -10.79 9.38 -13.55
C GLY A 175 -11.58 9.41 -12.24
N TRP A 176 -10.94 9.24 -11.10
CA TRP A 176 -11.51 9.41 -9.75
C TRP A 176 -12.57 8.37 -9.33
N GLN A 177 -12.70 7.29 -10.07
CA GLN A 177 -13.68 6.22 -9.82
C GLN A 177 -13.03 4.84 -9.63
N ASP A 178 -11.71 4.81 -9.47
CA ASP A 178 -10.97 3.56 -9.36
C ASP A 178 -11.33 2.86 -8.02
N PRO A 179 -11.92 1.65 -8.07
CA PRO A 179 -12.16 0.88 -6.86
C PRO A 179 -10.85 0.32 -6.31
N MET A 180 -10.89 -0.34 -5.16
CA MET A 180 -9.78 -1.17 -4.71
C MET A 180 -9.51 -2.30 -5.70
N ALA A 181 -8.25 -2.66 -5.89
CA ALA A 181 -7.85 -3.74 -6.82
C ALA A 181 -8.39 -5.11 -6.41
N LEU A 182 -8.50 -5.34 -5.10
CA LEU A 182 -9.10 -6.52 -4.50
C LEU A 182 -10.30 -6.10 -3.67
N ASP A 183 -11.35 -6.91 -3.68
CA ASP A 183 -12.49 -6.67 -2.80
C ASP A 183 -12.21 -7.11 -1.35
N LEU A 184 -12.90 -6.48 -0.41
CA LEU A 184 -12.97 -6.86 1.00
C LEU A 184 -14.39 -7.38 1.27
N TYR A 185 -14.54 -8.69 1.44
CA TYR A 185 -15.83 -9.36 1.63
C TYR A 185 -16.88 -8.92 0.59
N GLY A 186 -16.48 -8.89 -0.69
CA GLY A 186 -17.34 -8.55 -1.81
C GLY A 186 -17.52 -7.05 -2.07
N ARG A 187 -16.78 -6.18 -1.38
CA ARG A 187 -16.82 -4.72 -1.55
C ARG A 187 -15.47 -4.19 -1.98
N ALA A 188 -15.44 -3.52 -3.12
CA ALA A 188 -14.24 -2.82 -3.62
C ALA A 188 -14.35 -1.29 -3.52
N ASN A 189 -15.51 -0.78 -3.08
CA ASN A 189 -15.75 0.66 -2.96
C ASN A 189 -16.75 0.94 -1.82
N ARG A 190 -16.88 2.24 -1.45
CA ARG A 190 -17.81 2.72 -0.39
C ARG A 190 -17.63 1.96 0.92
N LEU A 191 -16.38 1.76 1.32
CA LEU A 191 -16.05 1.20 2.63
C LEU A 191 -16.07 2.32 3.68
N ASP A 192 -16.43 1.93 4.90
CA ASP A 192 -16.42 2.77 6.08
C ASP A 192 -15.82 2.02 7.29
N ARG A 193 -15.76 2.69 8.43
CA ARG A 193 -15.26 2.13 9.68
C ARG A 193 -15.91 0.79 10.04
N ALA A 194 -17.25 0.70 9.93
CA ALA A 194 -17.99 -0.50 10.30
C ALA A 194 -17.59 -1.71 9.45
N HIS A 195 -17.34 -1.51 8.16
CA HIS A 195 -16.87 -2.56 7.26
C HIS A 195 -15.49 -3.09 7.70
N PHE A 196 -14.55 -2.22 8.07
CA PHE A 196 -13.22 -2.62 8.53
C PHE A 196 -13.24 -3.28 9.92
N LEU A 197 -14.12 -2.84 10.83
CA LEU A 197 -14.30 -3.50 12.13
C LEU A 197 -14.89 -4.92 11.96
N ALA A 198 -15.89 -5.07 11.10
CA ALA A 198 -16.45 -6.38 10.77
C ALA A 198 -15.40 -7.31 10.12
N ALA A 199 -14.58 -6.76 9.22
CA ALA A 199 -13.46 -7.51 8.64
C ALA A 199 -12.43 -7.94 9.69
N ALA A 200 -12.05 -7.04 10.61
CA ALA A 200 -11.13 -7.34 11.70
C ALA A 200 -11.63 -8.50 12.57
N GLN A 201 -12.91 -8.49 12.95
CA GLN A 201 -13.53 -9.55 13.74
C GLN A 201 -13.44 -10.91 13.03
N ARG A 202 -13.75 -10.96 11.73
CA ARG A 202 -13.66 -12.18 10.92
C ARG A 202 -12.22 -12.68 10.76
N LEU A 203 -11.23 -11.78 10.78
CA LEU A 203 -9.80 -12.09 10.73
C LEU A 203 -9.22 -12.50 12.11
N GLY A 204 -10.06 -12.55 13.15
CA GLY A 204 -9.65 -12.92 14.51
C GLY A 204 -8.94 -11.78 15.26
N VAL A 205 -9.14 -10.54 14.84
CA VAL A 205 -8.65 -9.34 15.54
C VAL A 205 -9.75 -8.81 16.45
N ARG A 206 -9.42 -8.51 17.72
CA ARG A 206 -10.39 -7.93 18.65
C ARG A 206 -10.86 -6.57 18.14
N GLU A 207 -12.16 -6.31 18.20
CA GLU A 207 -12.77 -5.05 17.74
C GLU A 207 -12.10 -3.82 18.37
N ARG A 208 -11.85 -3.85 19.69
CA ARG A 208 -11.17 -2.75 20.40
C ARG A 208 -9.78 -2.44 19.79
N ALA A 209 -9.03 -3.47 19.39
CA ALA A 209 -7.70 -3.27 18.79
C ALA A 209 -7.81 -2.69 17.38
N ALA A 210 -8.77 -3.15 16.59
CA ALA A 210 -9.05 -2.60 15.26
C ALA A 210 -9.56 -1.16 15.34
N ALA A 211 -10.48 -0.87 16.26
CA ALA A 211 -11.00 0.47 16.48
C ALA A 211 -9.90 1.47 16.90
N ALA A 212 -9.02 1.05 17.83
CA ALA A 212 -7.87 1.85 18.25
C ALA A 212 -6.88 2.08 17.09
N MET A 213 -6.63 1.06 16.29
CA MET A 213 -5.76 1.17 15.10
C MET A 213 -6.33 2.15 14.08
N ILE A 214 -7.63 2.07 13.76
CA ILE A 214 -8.28 2.98 12.80
C ILE A 214 -8.29 4.41 13.36
N GLY A 215 -8.63 4.61 14.64
CA GLY A 215 -8.61 5.92 15.28
C GLY A 215 -7.23 6.58 15.21
N ALA A 216 -6.20 5.87 15.66
CA ALA A 216 -4.83 6.38 15.60
C ALA A 216 -4.35 6.69 14.16
N LEU A 217 -4.79 5.88 13.18
CA LEU A 217 -4.51 6.14 11.77
C LEU A 217 -5.20 7.43 11.30
N CYS A 218 -6.47 7.64 11.65
CA CYS A 218 -7.22 8.85 11.30
C CYS A 218 -6.60 10.10 11.93
N ASP A 219 -6.28 10.05 13.23
CA ASP A 219 -5.65 11.18 13.94
C ASP A 219 -4.33 11.59 13.28
N ALA A 220 -3.48 10.61 12.96
CA ALA A 220 -2.19 10.87 12.32
C ALA A 220 -2.31 11.29 10.84
N ALA A 221 -3.37 10.87 10.16
CA ALA A 221 -3.63 11.21 8.76
C ALA A 221 -4.17 12.65 8.60
N GLN A 222 -4.90 13.17 9.59
CA GLN A 222 -5.58 14.46 9.50
C GLN A 222 -4.68 15.62 9.01
N PRO A 223 -3.46 15.83 9.54
CA PRO A 223 -2.59 16.91 9.06
C PRO A 223 -2.13 16.75 7.60
N TRP A 224 -2.21 15.54 7.05
CA TRP A 224 -1.76 15.24 5.69
C TRP A 224 -2.82 15.55 4.63
N LEU A 225 -4.09 15.64 5.01
CA LEU A 225 -5.20 15.85 4.07
C LEU A 225 -5.05 17.17 3.31
N GLU A 226 -4.46 18.19 3.93
CA GLU A 226 -4.25 19.53 3.34
C GLU A 226 -2.91 19.68 2.60
N ARG A 227 -2.07 18.65 2.63
CA ARG A 227 -0.70 18.71 2.09
C ARG A 227 -0.58 18.12 0.68
N CYS A 228 -1.67 17.81 0.01
CA CYS A 228 -1.66 17.20 -1.34
C CYS A 228 -0.95 18.06 -2.40
N THR A 229 -0.79 19.37 -2.16
CA THR A 229 0.00 20.28 -3.02
C THR A 229 1.46 19.86 -3.13
N GLU A 230 2.01 19.17 -2.12
CA GLU A 230 3.41 18.70 -2.11
C GLU A 230 3.69 17.68 -3.23
N ILE A 231 2.66 17.00 -3.76
CA ILE A 231 2.81 16.03 -4.87
C ILE A 231 3.12 16.77 -6.18
N GLY A 232 2.65 18.02 -6.33
CA GLY A 232 2.89 18.83 -7.52
C GLY A 232 1.93 18.50 -8.68
N PHE A 233 0.74 17.99 -8.40
CA PHE A 233 -0.36 17.94 -9.37
C PHE A 233 -0.87 19.34 -9.69
N ASP A 234 -1.58 19.47 -10.84
CA ASP A 234 -2.35 20.68 -11.13
C ASP A 234 -3.41 20.96 -10.06
N ASP A 235 -3.89 22.22 -10.00
CA ASP A 235 -4.86 22.67 -8.99
C ASP A 235 -6.15 21.84 -8.99
N ARG A 236 -6.63 21.41 -10.17
CA ARG A 236 -7.85 20.61 -10.30
C ARG A 236 -7.65 19.24 -9.65
N LYS A 237 -6.58 18.56 -9.99
CA LYS A 237 -6.26 17.23 -9.43
C LYS A 237 -5.99 17.32 -7.93
N THR A 238 -5.29 18.36 -7.49
CA THR A 238 -5.01 18.59 -6.06
C THR A 238 -6.30 18.78 -5.27
N ARG A 239 -7.23 19.63 -5.74
CA ARG A 239 -8.54 19.81 -5.07
C ARG A 239 -9.37 18.54 -5.03
N LEU A 240 -9.42 17.78 -6.14
CA LEU A 240 -10.17 16.52 -6.19
C LEU A 240 -9.56 15.47 -5.25
N LEU A 241 -8.24 15.40 -5.17
CA LEU A 241 -7.55 14.47 -4.26
C LEU A 241 -7.82 14.84 -2.80
N THR A 242 -7.68 16.11 -2.44
CA THR A 242 -7.99 16.59 -1.08
C THR A 242 -9.45 16.26 -0.70
N ALA A 243 -10.41 16.51 -1.59
CA ALA A 243 -11.82 16.18 -1.35
C ALA A 243 -12.05 14.68 -1.17
N LEU A 244 -11.39 13.84 -1.97
CA LEU A 244 -11.47 12.38 -1.84
C LEU A 244 -10.89 11.90 -0.50
N LEU A 245 -9.72 12.39 -0.12
CA LEU A 245 -9.08 12.03 1.15
C LEU A 245 -9.96 12.41 2.34
N ARG A 246 -10.55 13.63 2.35
CA ARG A 246 -11.47 14.09 3.38
C ARG A 246 -12.70 13.18 3.47
N THR A 247 -13.37 12.90 2.35
CA THR A 247 -14.55 12.02 2.32
C THR A 247 -14.24 10.62 2.87
N ARG A 248 -13.10 10.06 2.51
CA ARG A 248 -12.70 8.74 3.01
C ARG A 248 -12.25 8.78 4.46
N TRP A 249 -11.59 9.85 4.87
CA TRP A 249 -11.24 10.07 6.27
C TRP A 249 -12.50 10.20 7.14
N ASP A 250 -13.50 10.99 6.73
CA ASP A 250 -14.78 11.11 7.42
C ASP A 250 -15.45 9.75 7.60
N SER A 251 -15.42 8.89 6.56
CA SER A 251 -16.00 7.54 6.63
C SER A 251 -15.28 6.58 7.59
N LEU A 252 -14.02 6.86 7.92
CA LEU A 252 -13.20 6.07 8.86
C LEU A 252 -13.25 6.65 10.29
N ALA A 253 -13.40 7.97 10.43
CA ALA A 253 -13.43 8.67 11.71
C ALA A 253 -14.78 8.58 12.43
N ALA A 254 -15.86 8.33 11.68
CA ALA A 254 -17.25 8.25 12.15
C ALA A 254 -17.50 7.13 13.20
#